data_64ced98181f4ea97ec3b613db062a2bd
#
_entry.id   64ced98181f4ea97ec3b613db062a2bd
#
_cell.length_a   1.000
_cell.length_b   1.000
_cell.length_c   1.000
_cell.angle_alpha   90.00
_cell.angle_beta   90.00
_cell.angle_gamma   90.00
#
_symmetry.space_group_name_H-M   'P 1'
#
loop_
_entity.id
_entity.type
_entity.pdbx_description
1 polymer ?
#
loop_
_entity_poly.entity_id
_entity_poly.type
_entity_poly.pdbx_seq_one_letter_code
_entity_poly.pdbx_strand_id
1 'polypeptide(L)'
;MIKTVIVSKERELSKKIVAIGDLHGDLKSTVKTLTMSNLIDASRNWIGKNTILIQMGDILDRGGRDNTYGDENSEVTIINLFYKLKQQAKKKGGDVICLIGNHEMLNFQGVFDYCTKKSIRSFGSEKKRELFYKPGNKMCRHMNKLFKAIYKIGPWVFVHGGIRPYLSNKYTILQINNIMSHYLNGNAELESTKQFEELFSDDKSILWYREFSYEKVNCKQLTQSLDNLKAKYMVVGHTPQDNINSKCKNRIWRIDTAMSEAFGKRTNDGRISCMEITNGGRKVNIYHSN
;
A
#
# COMPACT_ATOMS: atom_id res chain seq x y z
N MET A 1 8.66 -11.68 -17.28
CA MET A 1 7.75 -11.30 -18.42
C MET A 1 7.24 -9.87 -18.22
N ILE A 2 7.07 -9.08 -19.27
CA ILE A 2 6.52 -7.71 -19.19
C ILE A 2 5.22 -7.68 -19.99
N LYS A 3 4.11 -7.29 -19.32
CA LYS A 3 2.84 -6.99 -19.98
C LYS A 3 2.66 -5.48 -20.04
N THR A 4 2.36 -4.94 -21.21
CA THR A 4 2.18 -3.50 -21.45
C THR A 4 0.74 -3.19 -21.83
N VAL A 5 0.18 -2.14 -21.22
CA VAL A 5 -1.17 -1.63 -21.53
C VAL A 5 -1.10 -0.12 -21.70
N ILE A 6 -1.71 0.41 -22.80
CA ILE A 6 -1.89 1.85 -23.01
C ILE A 6 -3.28 2.24 -22.49
N VAL A 7 -3.33 3.16 -21.53
CA VAL A 7 -4.57 3.53 -20.83
C VAL A 7 -5.10 4.91 -21.20
N SER A 8 -4.26 5.81 -21.74
CA SER A 8 -4.64 7.15 -22.20
C SER A 8 -3.72 7.66 -23.31
N LYS A 9 -4.20 8.59 -24.13
CA LYS A 9 -3.39 9.31 -25.12
C LYS A 9 -2.88 10.66 -24.60
N GLU A 10 -3.45 11.19 -23.52
CA GLU A 10 -3.08 12.49 -22.96
C GLU A 10 -1.90 12.37 -21.98
N ARG A 11 -0.99 13.35 -22.00
CA ARG A 11 0.14 13.41 -21.09
C ARG A 11 -0.24 14.22 -19.85
N GLU A 12 -0.38 13.56 -18.69
CA GLU A 12 -0.81 14.17 -17.45
C GLU A 12 0.21 14.06 -16.31
N LEU A 13 1.29 13.28 -16.50
CA LEU A 13 2.34 13.06 -15.51
C LEU A 13 3.73 13.33 -16.09
N SER A 14 4.61 13.94 -15.32
CA SER A 14 6.01 14.16 -15.69
C SER A 14 6.95 13.07 -15.17
N LYS A 15 6.55 12.31 -14.16
CA LYS A 15 7.40 11.32 -13.47
C LYS A 15 6.91 9.89 -13.71
N LYS A 16 7.86 8.96 -13.71
CA LYS A 16 7.57 7.53 -13.61
C LYS A 16 7.04 7.21 -12.21
N ILE A 17 6.04 6.33 -12.13
CA ILE A 17 5.54 5.77 -10.88
C ILE A 17 5.78 4.26 -10.91
N VAL A 18 6.21 3.69 -9.79
CA VAL A 18 6.20 2.25 -9.54
C VAL A 18 5.32 2.00 -8.34
N ALA A 19 4.34 1.11 -8.49
CA ALA A 19 3.47 0.67 -7.41
C ALA A 19 3.73 -0.81 -7.09
N ILE A 20 3.81 -1.13 -5.79
CA ILE A 20 4.01 -2.49 -5.27
C ILE A 20 2.91 -2.82 -4.27
N GLY A 21 2.42 -4.06 -4.31
CA GLY A 21 1.34 -4.54 -3.45
C GLY A 21 1.75 -4.80 -2.00
N ASP A 22 0.98 -5.61 -1.33
CA ASP A 22 1.05 -5.94 0.08
C ASP A 22 2.28 -6.81 0.39
N LEU A 23 2.94 -6.58 1.52
CA LEU A 23 4.26 -7.16 1.83
C LEU A 23 4.25 -8.13 3.03
N HIS A 24 3.38 -7.91 4.02
CA HIS A 24 3.22 -8.78 5.19
C HIS A 24 4.55 -9.30 5.76
N GLY A 25 5.46 -8.40 6.11
CA GLY A 25 6.73 -8.73 6.74
C GLY A 25 7.69 -9.57 5.89
N ASP A 26 7.56 -9.57 4.56
CA ASP A 26 8.44 -10.35 3.67
C ASP A 26 9.53 -9.46 3.04
N LEU A 27 10.67 -9.38 3.72
CA LEU A 27 11.81 -8.57 3.25
C LEU A 27 12.42 -9.12 1.95
N LYS A 28 12.45 -10.44 1.77
CA LYS A 28 13.01 -11.06 0.55
C LYS A 28 12.18 -10.66 -0.66
N SER A 29 10.86 -10.79 -0.59
CA SER A 29 9.95 -10.35 -1.64
C SER A 29 10.05 -8.85 -1.88
N THR A 30 10.12 -8.05 -0.80
CA THR A 30 10.29 -6.60 -0.90
C THR A 30 11.56 -6.23 -1.67
N VAL A 31 12.71 -6.78 -1.26
CA VAL A 31 14.00 -6.50 -1.93
C VAL A 31 13.97 -6.97 -3.37
N LYS A 32 13.45 -8.18 -3.65
CA LYS A 32 13.35 -8.71 -5.02
C LYS A 32 12.48 -7.83 -5.92
N THR A 33 11.33 -7.37 -5.43
CA THR A 33 10.44 -6.44 -6.17
C THR A 33 11.13 -5.11 -6.46
N LEU A 34 11.80 -4.52 -5.47
CA LEU A 34 12.51 -3.25 -5.63
C LEU A 34 13.71 -3.36 -6.59
N THR A 35 14.43 -4.47 -6.57
CA THR A 35 15.54 -4.74 -7.50
C THR A 35 15.02 -4.94 -8.93
N MET A 36 13.99 -5.77 -9.10
CA MET A 36 13.36 -6.04 -10.40
C MET A 36 12.81 -4.75 -11.06
N SER A 37 12.30 -3.82 -10.26
CA SER A 37 11.80 -2.53 -10.73
C SER A 37 12.90 -1.47 -10.95
N ASN A 38 14.19 -1.83 -10.81
CA ASN A 38 15.34 -0.93 -10.92
C ASN A 38 15.24 0.29 -9.99
N LEU A 39 14.76 0.08 -8.75
CA LEU A 39 14.66 1.12 -7.73
C LEU A 39 15.83 1.10 -6.75
N ILE A 40 16.44 -0.07 -6.54
CA ILE A 40 17.56 -0.25 -5.62
C ILE A 40 18.70 -1.03 -6.27
N ASP A 41 19.92 -0.74 -5.83
CA ASP A 41 21.13 -1.53 -6.12
C ASP A 41 21.28 -2.73 -5.15
N ALA A 42 22.36 -3.51 -5.34
CA ALA A 42 22.69 -4.66 -4.49
C ALA A 42 22.94 -4.26 -3.01
N SER A 43 23.35 -3.03 -2.75
CA SER A 43 23.52 -2.46 -1.40
C SER A 43 22.24 -1.87 -0.83
N ARG A 44 21.12 -2.05 -1.53
CA ARG A 44 19.78 -1.51 -1.19
C ARG A 44 19.80 0.02 -1.08
N ASN A 45 20.51 0.71 -1.97
CA ASN A 45 20.46 2.15 -2.12
C ASN A 45 19.60 2.53 -3.33
N TRP A 46 18.99 3.70 -3.28
CA TRP A 46 18.12 4.20 -4.34
C TRP A 46 18.85 4.51 -5.63
N ILE A 47 18.44 3.85 -6.72
CA ILE A 47 18.90 4.11 -8.09
C ILE A 47 17.75 4.54 -9.03
N GLY A 48 16.52 4.63 -8.49
CA GLY A 48 15.29 4.92 -9.25
C GLY A 48 15.19 6.34 -9.80
N LYS A 49 16.26 7.16 -9.71
CA LYS A 49 16.26 8.56 -10.19
C LYS A 49 15.07 9.36 -9.62
N ASN A 50 14.30 10.06 -10.47
CA ASN A 50 13.12 10.84 -10.11
C ASN A 50 11.82 10.04 -10.03
N THR A 51 11.88 8.71 -9.99
CA THR A 51 10.71 7.82 -9.86
C THR A 51 10.00 8.04 -8.53
N ILE A 52 8.68 7.91 -8.54
CA ILE A 52 7.86 7.85 -7.32
C ILE A 52 7.52 6.38 -7.07
N LEU A 53 7.94 5.86 -5.93
CA LEU A 53 7.54 4.54 -5.44
C LEU A 53 6.32 4.68 -4.55
N ILE A 54 5.29 3.87 -4.81
CA ILE A 54 4.09 3.77 -3.97
C ILE A 54 3.94 2.32 -3.51
N GLN A 55 4.01 2.10 -2.22
CA GLN A 55 3.70 0.81 -1.58
C GLN A 55 2.26 0.88 -1.05
N MET A 56 1.46 -0.17 -1.33
CA MET A 56 0.00 -0.11 -1.23
C MET A 56 -0.57 -0.37 0.17
N GLY A 57 0.24 -0.46 1.22
CA GLY A 57 -0.18 -0.81 2.57
C GLY A 57 0.11 -2.27 2.90
N ASP A 58 -0.27 -2.69 4.12
CA ASP A 58 -0.04 -4.04 4.62
C ASP A 58 1.44 -4.47 4.57
N ILE A 59 2.30 -3.64 5.15
CA ILE A 59 3.69 -4.00 5.43
C ILE A 59 3.77 -4.95 6.62
N LEU A 60 2.84 -4.78 7.59
CA LEU A 60 2.79 -5.52 8.85
C LEU A 60 2.04 -6.85 8.70
N ASP A 61 2.13 -7.68 9.75
CA ASP A 61 1.31 -8.87 9.98
C ASP A 61 1.52 -10.02 8.98
N ARG A 62 2.50 -10.85 9.30
CA ARG A 62 2.77 -12.05 8.50
C ARG A 62 1.92 -13.26 8.89
N GLY A 63 1.30 -13.28 10.08
CA GLY A 63 0.59 -14.42 10.65
C GLY A 63 -0.92 -14.45 10.37
N GLY A 64 -1.63 -15.25 11.17
CA GLY A 64 -3.09 -15.32 11.17
C GLY A 64 -3.73 -15.98 9.95
N ARG A 65 -2.94 -16.70 9.14
CA ARG A 65 -3.40 -17.42 7.94
C ARG A 65 -2.97 -18.88 8.01
N ASP A 66 -3.82 -19.81 7.57
CA ASP A 66 -3.55 -21.26 7.69
C ASP A 66 -2.26 -21.69 6.97
N ASN A 67 -1.91 -21.03 5.90
CA ASN A 67 -0.75 -21.35 5.07
C ASN A 67 0.48 -20.46 5.33
N THR A 68 0.49 -19.69 6.42
CA THR A 68 1.63 -18.82 6.74
C THR A 68 2.93 -19.63 6.80
N TYR A 69 3.91 -19.24 5.97
CA TYR A 69 5.21 -19.88 5.90
C TYR A 69 6.32 -18.95 6.34
N GLY A 70 7.18 -19.45 7.23
CA GLY A 70 8.33 -18.73 7.74
C GLY A 70 7.97 -17.38 8.39
N ASP A 71 8.90 -16.80 9.07
CA ASP A 71 8.81 -15.42 9.55
C ASP A 71 10.21 -14.84 9.63
N GLU A 72 10.48 -13.82 8.86
CA GLU A 72 11.76 -13.11 8.82
C GLU A 72 11.86 -12.08 9.96
N ASN A 73 10.75 -11.80 10.65
CA ASN A 73 10.66 -10.74 11.66
C ASN A 73 11.19 -9.40 11.15
N SER A 74 10.78 -9.02 9.95
CA SER A 74 11.38 -7.92 9.21
C SER A 74 10.45 -6.73 8.97
N GLU A 75 9.28 -6.66 9.61
CA GLU A 75 8.32 -5.57 9.48
C GLU A 75 8.96 -4.20 9.69
N VAL A 76 9.63 -4.02 10.84
CA VAL A 76 10.34 -2.76 11.18
C VAL A 76 11.50 -2.50 10.23
N THR A 77 12.20 -3.55 9.80
CA THR A 77 13.29 -3.46 8.82
C THR A 77 12.79 -2.94 7.48
N ILE A 78 11.63 -3.40 7.02
CA ILE A 78 11.00 -2.94 5.78
C ILE A 78 10.60 -1.46 5.89
N ILE A 79 9.96 -1.05 6.99
CA ILE A 79 9.60 0.36 7.22
C ILE A 79 10.84 1.25 7.19
N ASN A 80 11.91 0.85 7.88
CA ASN A 80 13.17 1.61 7.91
C ASN A 80 13.85 1.64 6.54
N LEU A 81 13.78 0.55 5.76
CA LEU A 81 14.27 0.52 4.38
C LEU A 81 13.52 1.58 3.53
N PHE A 82 12.20 1.59 3.54
CA PHE A 82 11.41 2.58 2.79
C PHE A 82 11.71 4.02 3.24
N TYR A 83 11.91 4.23 4.52
CA TYR A 83 12.29 5.56 5.02
C TYR A 83 13.68 5.98 4.51
N LYS A 84 14.68 5.10 4.54
CA LYS A 84 16.01 5.32 3.94
C LYS A 84 15.86 5.66 2.45
N LEU A 85 15.12 4.85 1.71
CA LEU A 85 14.90 5.04 0.27
C LEU A 85 14.19 6.38 -0.01
N LYS A 86 13.22 6.79 0.83
CA LYS A 86 12.58 8.10 0.71
C LYS A 86 13.59 9.26 0.82
N GLN A 87 14.49 9.19 1.79
CA GLN A 87 15.52 10.23 1.94
C GLN A 87 16.46 10.31 0.71
N GLN A 88 16.81 9.15 0.17
CA GLN A 88 17.67 9.06 -1.03
C GLN A 88 16.92 9.48 -2.31
N ALA A 89 15.67 9.06 -2.48
CA ALA A 89 14.83 9.38 -3.63
C ALA A 89 14.59 10.89 -3.73
N LYS A 90 14.27 11.55 -2.62
CA LYS A 90 14.06 13.02 -2.58
C LYS A 90 15.26 13.80 -3.09
N LYS A 91 16.49 13.38 -2.78
CA LYS A 91 17.73 14.00 -3.30
C LYS A 91 17.88 13.85 -4.82
N LYS A 92 17.15 12.93 -5.44
CA LYS A 92 17.14 12.68 -6.89
C LYS A 92 15.85 13.15 -7.57
N GLY A 93 15.02 13.94 -6.86
CA GLY A 93 13.74 14.44 -7.38
C GLY A 93 12.61 13.40 -7.40
N GLY A 94 12.84 12.20 -6.85
CA GLY A 94 11.84 11.16 -6.65
C GLY A 94 11.12 11.26 -5.29
N ASP A 95 10.35 10.25 -4.94
CA ASP A 95 9.76 10.09 -3.60
C ASP A 95 9.42 8.60 -3.34
N VAL A 96 9.21 8.26 -2.06
CA VAL A 96 8.65 6.99 -1.61
C VAL A 96 7.47 7.28 -0.71
N ILE A 97 6.32 6.72 -1.03
CA ILE A 97 5.08 6.81 -0.28
C ILE A 97 4.64 5.39 0.06
N CYS A 98 4.36 5.12 1.33
CA CYS A 98 3.65 3.93 1.77
C CYS A 98 2.21 4.32 2.09
N LEU A 99 1.24 3.47 1.75
CA LEU A 99 -0.12 3.65 2.20
C LEU A 99 -0.33 2.96 3.54
N ILE A 100 -1.29 3.44 4.30
CA ILE A 100 -1.82 2.71 5.45
C ILE A 100 -2.74 1.62 4.90
N GLY A 101 -2.47 0.36 5.29
CA GLY A 101 -3.38 -0.75 5.10
C GLY A 101 -4.16 -1.07 6.38
N ASN A 102 -5.06 -2.04 6.30
CA ASN A 102 -5.81 -2.47 7.48
C ASN A 102 -4.90 -3.14 8.53
N HIS A 103 -3.82 -3.79 8.13
CA HIS A 103 -2.88 -4.39 9.06
C HIS A 103 -2.05 -3.36 9.84
N GLU A 104 -1.71 -2.22 9.25
CA GLU A 104 -1.17 -1.11 10.02
C GLU A 104 -2.19 -0.60 11.04
N MET A 105 -3.47 -0.43 10.61
CA MET A 105 -4.53 0.06 11.51
C MET A 105 -4.76 -0.90 12.68
N LEU A 106 -4.85 -2.21 12.44
CA LEU A 106 -4.97 -3.22 13.50
C LEU A 106 -3.85 -3.08 14.55
N ASN A 107 -2.60 -2.90 14.10
CA ASN A 107 -1.48 -2.71 15.00
C ASN A 107 -1.57 -1.39 15.80
N PHE A 108 -2.04 -0.30 15.22
CA PHE A 108 -2.27 0.96 15.92
C PHE A 108 -3.36 0.82 16.99
N GLN A 109 -4.34 -0.05 16.77
CA GLN A 109 -5.45 -0.34 17.68
C GLN A 109 -5.13 -1.46 18.71
N GLY A 110 -3.92 -2.05 18.66
CA GLY A 110 -3.52 -3.11 19.57
C GLY A 110 -4.14 -4.47 19.28
N VAL A 111 -4.60 -4.70 18.04
CA VAL A 111 -5.15 -5.99 17.56
C VAL A 111 -4.05 -6.76 16.84
N PHE A 112 -3.71 -7.97 17.31
CA PHE A 112 -2.55 -8.74 16.86
C PHE A 112 -2.89 -10.13 16.34
N ASP A 113 -4.13 -10.40 15.96
CA ASP A 113 -4.60 -11.70 15.47
C ASP A 113 -3.83 -12.20 14.22
N TYR A 114 -3.27 -11.27 13.47
CA TYR A 114 -2.46 -11.56 12.28
C TYR A 114 -0.95 -11.49 12.54
N CYS A 115 -0.53 -11.34 13.79
CA CYS A 115 0.88 -11.40 14.14
C CYS A 115 1.34 -12.85 14.34
N THR A 116 2.57 -13.15 13.96
CA THR A 116 3.17 -14.43 14.35
C THR A 116 3.64 -14.37 15.80
N LYS A 117 3.72 -15.54 16.45
CA LYS A 117 4.33 -15.66 17.78
C LYS A 117 5.78 -15.15 17.79
N LYS A 118 6.51 -15.31 16.67
CA LYS A 118 7.88 -14.84 16.54
C LYS A 118 7.92 -13.31 16.49
N SER A 119 7.03 -12.67 15.72
CA SER A 119 6.91 -11.22 15.66
C SER A 119 6.58 -10.64 17.05
N ILE A 120 5.60 -11.19 17.76
CA ILE A 120 5.27 -10.74 19.13
C ILE A 120 6.49 -10.87 20.08
N ARG A 121 7.18 -12.03 20.05
CA ARG A 121 8.37 -12.27 20.91
C ARG A 121 9.50 -11.28 20.62
N SER A 122 9.63 -10.78 19.41
CA SER A 122 10.68 -9.82 19.04
C SER A 122 10.53 -8.46 19.75
N PHE A 123 9.31 -8.11 20.14
CA PHE A 123 9.03 -6.96 21.01
C PHE A 123 9.14 -7.30 22.51
N GLY A 124 9.24 -8.59 22.84
CA GLY A 124 9.25 -9.11 24.21
C GLY A 124 7.86 -9.46 24.76
N SER A 125 6.80 -8.79 24.33
CA SER A 125 5.40 -9.09 24.67
C SER A 125 4.43 -8.32 23.77
N GLU A 126 3.16 -8.74 23.75
CA GLU A 126 2.08 -7.99 23.07
C GLU A 126 1.98 -6.56 23.60
N LYS A 127 2.04 -6.36 24.91
CA LYS A 127 2.00 -5.02 25.52
C LYS A 127 3.12 -4.10 25.03
N LYS A 128 4.32 -4.64 24.81
CA LYS A 128 5.43 -3.86 24.25
C LYS A 128 5.22 -3.56 22.77
N ARG A 129 4.62 -4.49 21.98
CA ARG A 129 4.24 -4.24 20.59
C ARG A 129 3.14 -3.18 20.51
N GLU A 130 2.11 -3.26 21.35
CA GLU A 130 1.06 -2.25 21.48
C GLU A 130 1.66 -0.85 21.74
N LEU A 131 2.52 -0.74 22.73
CA LEU A 131 3.20 0.53 23.04
C LEU A 131 4.06 1.02 21.88
N PHE A 132 4.70 0.12 21.15
CA PHE A 132 5.55 0.46 20.00
C PHE A 132 4.75 1.09 18.86
N TYR A 133 3.56 0.55 18.54
CA TYR A 133 2.68 1.02 17.46
C TYR A 133 1.56 1.94 17.96
N LYS A 134 1.51 2.28 19.26
CA LYS A 134 0.51 3.19 19.79
C LYS A 134 0.62 4.57 19.13
N PRO A 135 -0.51 5.14 18.63
CA PRO A 135 -0.53 6.51 18.10
C PRO A 135 0.10 7.51 19.06
N GLY A 136 0.90 8.44 18.52
CA GLY A 136 1.69 9.38 19.31
C GLY A 136 3.08 8.89 19.73
N ASN A 137 3.37 7.59 19.69
CA ASN A 137 4.68 7.06 19.97
C ASN A 137 5.68 7.27 18.81
N LYS A 138 6.96 7.07 19.09
CA LYS A 138 8.06 7.36 18.17
C LYS A 138 7.88 6.67 16.82
N MET A 139 7.42 5.40 16.80
CA MET A 139 7.24 4.66 15.55
C MET A 139 6.08 5.24 14.73
N CYS A 140 4.92 5.51 15.31
CA CYS A 140 3.80 6.11 14.58
C CYS A 140 4.14 7.50 14.02
N ARG A 141 4.86 8.33 14.78
CA ARG A 141 5.38 9.62 14.29
C ARG A 141 6.40 9.44 13.16
N HIS A 142 7.20 8.37 13.20
CA HIS A 142 8.12 8.02 12.12
C HIS A 142 7.35 7.57 10.88
N MET A 143 6.37 6.69 11.03
CA MET A 143 5.49 6.24 9.95
C MET A 143 4.73 7.41 9.32
N ASN A 144 4.22 8.36 10.09
CA ASN A 144 3.51 9.54 9.57
C ASN A 144 4.31 10.35 8.53
N LYS A 145 5.65 10.32 8.60
CA LYS A 145 6.53 10.98 7.60
C LYS A 145 6.59 10.22 6.28
N LEU A 146 6.26 8.94 6.28
CA LEU A 146 6.36 8.02 5.16
C LEU A 146 4.99 7.65 4.58
N PHE A 147 3.99 7.50 5.46
CA PHE A 147 2.69 6.94 5.13
C PHE A 147 1.63 8.00 4.80
N LYS A 148 0.66 7.59 3.98
CA LYS A 148 -0.57 8.31 3.64
C LYS A 148 -1.74 7.34 3.68
N ALA A 149 -2.93 7.81 4.01
CA ALA A 149 -4.14 6.98 3.91
C ALA A 149 -4.59 6.80 2.45
N ILE A 150 -4.41 7.84 1.65
CA ILE A 150 -4.73 7.87 0.22
C ILE A 150 -3.75 8.81 -0.48
N TYR A 151 -3.34 8.48 -1.70
CA TYR A 151 -2.41 9.30 -2.47
C TYR A 151 -2.90 9.51 -3.89
N LYS A 152 -2.83 10.76 -4.38
CA LYS A 152 -3.19 11.10 -5.75
C LYS A 152 -2.03 11.81 -6.44
N ILE A 153 -1.74 11.41 -7.67
CA ILE A 153 -0.78 12.08 -8.53
C ILE A 153 -1.29 12.08 -9.98
N GLY A 154 -1.49 13.28 -10.52
CA GLY A 154 -2.14 13.45 -11.82
C GLY A 154 -3.51 12.75 -11.84
N PRO A 155 -3.79 11.92 -12.86
CA PRO A 155 -5.06 11.21 -12.98
C PRO A 155 -5.16 9.93 -12.14
N TRP A 156 -4.11 9.55 -11.41
CA TRP A 156 -4.00 8.32 -10.66
C TRP A 156 -4.26 8.53 -9.18
N VAL A 157 -5.14 7.72 -8.58
CA VAL A 157 -5.36 7.63 -7.14
C VAL A 157 -4.97 6.25 -6.64
N PHE A 158 -4.29 6.20 -5.51
CA PHE A 158 -3.80 5.01 -4.83
C PHE A 158 -4.42 4.95 -3.45
N VAL A 159 -5.08 3.85 -3.13
CA VAL A 159 -5.75 3.63 -1.85
C VAL A 159 -5.73 2.13 -1.56
N HIS A 160 -5.53 1.74 -0.30
CA HIS A 160 -5.29 0.33 0.04
C HIS A 160 -6.44 -0.59 -0.38
N GLY A 161 -7.65 -0.43 0.17
CA GLY A 161 -8.81 -1.28 -0.18
C GLY A 161 -9.64 -0.71 -1.33
N GLY A 162 -9.84 0.61 -1.33
CA GLY A 162 -10.68 1.30 -2.30
C GLY A 162 -11.45 2.45 -1.65
N ILE A 163 -12.01 3.34 -2.45
CA ILE A 163 -12.86 4.41 -1.91
C ILE A 163 -14.18 4.47 -2.67
N ARG A 164 -15.27 4.16 -1.96
CA ARG A 164 -16.64 4.15 -2.49
C ARG A 164 -17.19 5.56 -2.73
N PRO A 165 -18.23 5.73 -3.60
CA PRO A 165 -18.78 7.04 -3.95
C PRO A 165 -19.18 7.89 -2.75
N TYR A 166 -19.80 7.28 -1.74
CA TYR A 166 -20.20 7.96 -0.50
C TYR A 166 -19.02 8.67 0.18
N LEU A 167 -17.89 7.95 0.38
CA LEU A 167 -16.71 8.51 1.06
C LEU A 167 -15.99 9.54 0.18
N SER A 168 -15.84 9.27 -1.13
CA SER A 168 -15.17 10.18 -2.05
C SER A 168 -15.96 11.47 -2.31
N ASN A 169 -17.28 11.46 -2.11
CA ASN A 169 -18.12 12.65 -2.15
C ASN A 169 -18.07 13.45 -0.85
N LYS A 170 -17.99 12.74 0.29
CA LYS A 170 -18.04 13.34 1.63
C LYS A 170 -16.71 13.93 2.08
N TYR A 171 -15.59 13.33 1.67
CA TYR A 171 -14.25 13.70 2.16
C TYR A 171 -13.28 13.97 1.02
N THR A 172 -12.54 15.04 1.13
CA THR A 172 -11.39 15.31 0.26
C THR A 172 -10.18 14.45 0.67
N ILE A 173 -9.28 14.20 -0.29
CA ILE A 173 -8.01 13.50 -0.02
C ILE A 173 -7.20 14.17 1.09
N LEU A 174 -7.22 15.50 1.14
CA LEU A 174 -6.53 16.28 2.19
C LEU A 174 -7.13 16.01 3.57
N GLN A 175 -8.46 16.03 3.70
CA GLN A 175 -9.14 15.74 4.97
C GLN A 175 -8.84 14.32 5.45
N ILE A 176 -8.94 13.32 4.57
CA ILE A 176 -8.63 11.92 4.90
C ILE A 176 -7.19 11.79 5.45
N ASN A 177 -6.21 12.36 4.74
CA ASN A 177 -4.81 12.30 5.16
C ASN A 177 -4.53 13.11 6.45
N ASN A 178 -5.21 14.23 6.67
CA ASN A 178 -5.06 15.02 7.89
C ASN A 178 -5.58 14.26 9.11
N ILE A 179 -6.74 13.60 9.01
CA ILE A 179 -7.29 12.80 10.12
C ILE A 179 -6.31 11.69 10.48
N MET A 180 -5.80 10.94 9.50
CA MET A 180 -4.80 9.90 9.74
C MET A 180 -3.52 10.48 10.35
N SER A 181 -3.04 11.60 9.84
CA SER A 181 -1.83 12.25 10.36
C SER A 181 -1.99 12.71 11.81
N HIS A 182 -3.14 13.27 12.17
CA HIS A 182 -3.43 13.69 13.55
C HIS A 182 -3.51 12.47 14.48
N TYR A 183 -4.16 11.40 14.04
CA TYR A 183 -4.22 10.14 14.77
C TYR A 183 -2.81 9.58 15.03
N LEU A 184 -1.98 9.43 14.00
CA LEU A 184 -0.61 8.93 14.14
C LEU A 184 0.28 9.81 15.03
N ASN A 185 -0.02 11.11 15.13
CA ASN A 185 0.66 12.04 16.03
C ASN A 185 0.15 12.01 17.48
N GLY A 186 -0.88 11.21 17.76
CA GLY A 186 -1.35 10.92 19.12
C GLY A 186 -2.70 11.51 19.51
N ASN A 187 -3.47 12.03 18.54
CA ASN A 187 -4.87 12.40 18.80
C ASN A 187 -5.75 11.14 18.79
N ALA A 188 -5.68 10.37 19.89
CA ALA A 188 -6.39 9.10 20.03
C ALA A 188 -7.92 9.26 20.11
N GLU A 189 -8.44 10.42 20.49
CA GLU A 189 -9.88 10.71 20.57
C GLU A 189 -10.56 10.60 19.21
N LEU A 190 -9.82 10.78 18.11
CA LEU A 190 -10.33 10.59 16.75
C LEU A 190 -10.91 9.20 16.54
N GLU A 191 -10.34 8.17 17.17
CA GLU A 191 -10.76 6.76 16.99
C GLU A 191 -12.22 6.52 17.40
N SER A 192 -12.72 7.28 18.37
CA SER A 192 -14.11 7.21 18.81
C SER A 192 -15.10 8.02 17.93
N THR A 193 -14.59 8.71 16.92
CA THR A 193 -15.45 9.52 16.05
C THR A 193 -16.03 8.70 14.91
N LYS A 194 -17.30 8.96 14.57
CA LYS A 194 -17.96 8.37 13.41
C LYS A 194 -17.17 8.59 12.10
N GLN A 195 -16.50 9.73 11.98
CA GLN A 195 -15.68 10.06 10.82
C GLN A 195 -14.50 9.10 10.68
N PHE A 196 -13.83 8.77 11.79
CA PHE A 196 -12.70 7.85 11.80
C PHE A 196 -13.16 6.43 11.49
N GLU A 197 -14.27 5.99 12.12
CA GLU A 197 -14.89 4.70 11.86
C GLU A 197 -15.20 4.50 10.37
N GLU A 198 -15.94 5.44 9.75
CA GLU A 198 -16.30 5.39 8.34
C GLU A 198 -15.09 5.33 7.40
N LEU A 199 -14.00 6.02 7.76
CA LEU A 199 -12.82 6.12 6.91
C LEU A 199 -11.84 4.97 7.08
N PHE A 200 -11.72 4.39 8.29
CA PHE A 200 -10.58 3.52 8.61
C PHE A 200 -10.94 2.20 9.30
N SER A 201 -12.11 2.07 9.95
CA SER A 201 -12.46 0.88 10.76
C SER A 201 -13.61 0.06 10.19
N ASP A 202 -14.60 0.71 9.59
CA ASP A 202 -15.78 0.06 8.95
C ASP A 202 -15.33 -0.88 7.81
N ASP A 203 -16.06 -1.96 7.57
CA ASP A 203 -15.82 -2.93 6.47
C ASP A 203 -15.90 -2.30 5.07
N LYS A 204 -16.56 -1.14 4.95
CA LYS A 204 -16.65 -0.31 3.74
C LYS A 204 -15.75 0.91 3.78
N SER A 205 -14.82 0.98 4.73
CA SER A 205 -13.80 2.02 4.82
C SER A 205 -12.77 1.91 3.69
N ILE A 206 -11.92 2.91 3.55
CA ILE A 206 -10.89 2.91 2.50
C ILE A 206 -9.82 1.82 2.72
N LEU A 207 -9.74 1.23 3.91
CA LEU A 207 -8.78 0.18 4.25
C LEU A 207 -9.35 -1.24 4.05
N TRP A 208 -10.67 -1.42 4.16
CA TRP A 208 -11.32 -2.73 4.15
C TRP A 208 -12.16 -2.99 2.91
N TYR A 209 -12.47 -1.98 2.10
CA TYR A 209 -13.37 -2.08 0.95
C TYR A 209 -12.83 -3.03 -0.13
N ARG A 210 -13.60 -4.08 -0.49
CA ARG A 210 -13.19 -5.12 -1.44
C ARG A 210 -14.00 -5.14 -2.74
N GLU A 211 -15.11 -4.40 -2.85
CA GLU A 211 -16.00 -4.51 -4.01
C GLU A 211 -15.36 -4.12 -5.34
N PHE A 212 -14.30 -3.29 -5.32
CA PHE A 212 -13.52 -2.99 -6.52
C PHE A 212 -12.47 -4.06 -6.85
N SER A 213 -12.28 -5.04 -5.96
CA SER A 213 -11.33 -6.15 -6.12
C SER A 213 -11.99 -7.49 -6.44
N TYR A 214 -13.32 -7.56 -6.42
CA TYR A 214 -14.04 -8.76 -6.82
C TYR A 214 -14.07 -8.95 -8.34
N GLU A 215 -14.43 -10.16 -8.80
CA GLU A 215 -14.51 -10.47 -10.24
C GLU A 215 -15.53 -9.58 -10.97
N LYS A 216 -16.68 -9.32 -10.35
CA LYS A 216 -17.73 -8.42 -10.86
C LYS A 216 -17.61 -7.05 -10.20
N VAL A 217 -16.90 -6.15 -10.83
CA VAL A 217 -16.74 -4.75 -10.36
C VAL A 217 -17.93 -3.91 -10.82
N ASN A 218 -18.51 -3.12 -9.92
CA ASN A 218 -19.49 -2.10 -10.28
C ASN A 218 -18.79 -0.87 -10.88
N CYS A 219 -18.65 -0.88 -12.22
CA CYS A 219 -17.94 0.20 -12.93
C CYS A 219 -18.64 1.56 -12.83
N LYS A 220 -19.95 1.60 -12.58
CA LYS A 220 -20.71 2.86 -12.37
C LYS A 220 -20.29 3.51 -11.05
N GLN A 221 -20.24 2.74 -9.96
CA GLN A 221 -19.76 3.23 -8.67
C GLN A 221 -18.28 3.64 -8.72
N LEU A 222 -17.42 2.85 -9.38
CA LEU A 222 -16.03 3.25 -9.61
C LEU A 222 -15.93 4.59 -10.33
N THR A 223 -16.74 4.79 -11.39
CA THR A 223 -16.76 6.04 -12.13
C THR A 223 -17.13 7.22 -11.23
N GLN A 224 -18.18 7.10 -10.43
CA GLN A 224 -18.59 8.13 -9.48
C GLN A 224 -17.46 8.46 -8.47
N SER A 225 -16.80 7.43 -7.91
CA SER A 225 -15.67 7.66 -7.00
C SER A 225 -14.54 8.43 -7.66
N LEU A 226 -14.18 8.06 -8.89
CA LEU A 226 -13.10 8.71 -9.64
C LEU A 226 -13.45 10.15 -10.01
N ASP A 227 -14.69 10.41 -10.41
CA ASP A 227 -15.17 11.75 -10.77
C ASP A 227 -15.14 12.68 -9.54
N ASN A 228 -15.62 12.21 -8.36
CA ASN A 228 -15.54 12.94 -7.10
C ASN A 228 -14.09 13.29 -6.72
N LEU A 229 -13.14 12.39 -6.99
CA LEU A 229 -11.72 12.58 -6.71
C LEU A 229 -10.99 13.35 -7.82
N LYS A 230 -11.67 13.71 -8.91
CA LYS A 230 -11.07 14.29 -10.13
C LYS A 230 -9.89 13.41 -10.59
N ALA A 231 -10.13 12.09 -10.71
CA ALA A 231 -9.17 11.09 -11.12
C ALA A 231 -9.71 10.26 -12.30
N LYS A 232 -8.84 9.59 -13.04
CA LYS A 232 -9.21 8.67 -14.13
C LYS A 232 -8.98 7.22 -13.76
N TYR A 233 -8.03 6.95 -12.90
CA TYR A 233 -7.55 5.61 -12.56
C TYR A 233 -7.42 5.45 -11.05
N MET A 234 -7.76 4.25 -10.55
CA MET A 234 -7.54 3.85 -9.16
C MET A 234 -6.65 2.61 -9.12
N VAL A 235 -5.75 2.57 -8.15
CA VAL A 235 -4.91 1.39 -7.86
C VAL A 235 -5.22 0.95 -6.43
N VAL A 236 -5.45 -0.35 -6.25
CA VAL A 236 -5.76 -0.98 -4.95
C VAL A 236 -4.88 -2.20 -4.67
N GLY A 237 -4.65 -2.47 -3.38
CA GLY A 237 -4.06 -3.67 -2.80
C GLY A 237 -5.11 -4.56 -2.11
N HIS A 238 -4.82 -5.00 -0.87
CA HIS A 238 -5.75 -5.59 0.11
C HIS A 238 -6.37 -6.94 -0.25
N THR A 239 -6.73 -7.14 -1.49
CA THR A 239 -7.42 -8.36 -1.91
C THR A 239 -6.55 -9.13 -2.89
N PRO A 240 -6.02 -10.29 -2.48
CA PRO A 240 -5.15 -11.10 -3.30
C PRO A 240 -5.74 -11.43 -4.68
N GLN A 241 -4.92 -11.30 -5.70
CA GLN A 241 -5.20 -11.64 -7.10
C GLN A 241 -4.14 -12.61 -7.60
N ASP A 242 -4.48 -13.46 -8.55
CA ASP A 242 -3.50 -14.36 -9.18
C ASP A 242 -2.38 -13.59 -9.89
N ASN A 243 -2.72 -12.43 -10.45
CA ASN A 243 -1.79 -11.54 -11.13
C ASN A 243 -2.27 -10.09 -11.01
N ILE A 244 -1.37 -9.13 -11.19
CA ILE A 244 -1.77 -7.73 -11.40
C ILE A 244 -2.70 -7.65 -12.60
N ASN A 245 -3.88 -7.11 -12.40
CA ASN A 245 -4.91 -7.04 -13.43
C ASN A 245 -5.74 -5.76 -13.32
N SER A 246 -6.61 -5.54 -14.31
CA SER A 246 -7.48 -4.37 -14.32
C SER A 246 -8.90 -4.71 -14.74
N LYS A 247 -9.85 -3.89 -14.31
CA LYS A 247 -11.26 -3.95 -14.70
C LYS A 247 -11.75 -2.57 -15.16
N CYS A 248 -13.01 -2.50 -15.59
CA CYS A 248 -13.68 -1.26 -15.99
C CYS A 248 -12.89 -0.46 -17.04
N LYS A 249 -12.45 -1.12 -18.12
CA LYS A 249 -11.63 -0.51 -19.19
C LYS A 249 -10.33 0.10 -18.66
N ASN A 250 -9.62 -0.65 -17.81
CA ASN A 250 -8.36 -0.27 -17.16
C ASN A 250 -8.48 0.93 -16.18
N ARG A 251 -9.68 1.21 -15.65
CA ARG A 251 -9.87 2.32 -14.70
C ARG A 251 -9.59 1.92 -13.24
N ILE A 252 -9.65 0.63 -12.91
CA ILE A 252 -9.23 0.07 -11.63
C ILE A 252 -8.12 -0.96 -11.85
N TRP A 253 -7.04 -0.87 -11.09
CA TRP A 253 -5.92 -1.79 -11.10
C TRP A 253 -5.78 -2.44 -9.73
N ARG A 254 -5.69 -3.78 -9.69
CA ARG A 254 -5.63 -4.61 -8.49
C ARG A 254 -4.25 -5.24 -8.47
N ILE A 255 -3.41 -4.85 -7.50
CA ILE A 255 -1.98 -5.15 -7.53
C ILE A 255 -1.47 -5.96 -6.35
N ASP A 256 -2.32 -6.35 -5.41
CA ASP A 256 -1.96 -7.35 -4.43
C ASP A 256 -1.94 -8.73 -5.10
N THR A 257 -0.78 -9.35 -5.17
CA THR A 257 -0.58 -10.68 -5.78
C THR A 257 -0.20 -11.73 -4.74
N ALA A 258 -0.49 -11.46 -3.45
CA ALA A 258 -0.07 -12.34 -2.35
C ALA A 258 1.43 -12.68 -2.44
N MET A 259 2.27 -11.68 -2.74
CA MET A 259 3.71 -11.90 -2.96
C MET A 259 4.46 -12.37 -1.72
N SER A 260 3.89 -12.16 -0.54
CA SER A 260 4.45 -12.63 0.73
C SER A 260 4.24 -14.12 0.95
N GLU A 261 5.19 -14.79 1.58
CA GLU A 261 5.02 -16.15 2.11
C GLU A 261 4.07 -16.21 3.32
N ALA A 262 3.49 -15.09 3.75
CA ALA A 262 2.31 -15.06 4.61
C ALA A 262 1.13 -15.86 4.02
N PHE A 263 1.06 -15.93 2.68
CA PHE A 263 0.04 -16.67 1.92
C PHE A 263 0.50 -18.07 1.48
N GLY A 264 1.50 -18.63 2.12
CA GLY A 264 2.06 -19.95 1.83
C GLY A 264 3.46 -19.89 1.24
N LYS A 265 4.16 -21.04 1.32
CA LYS A 265 5.50 -21.19 0.74
C LYS A 265 5.46 -20.92 -0.77
N ARG A 266 6.36 -20.09 -1.24
CA ARG A 266 6.52 -19.87 -2.69
C ARG A 266 7.15 -21.09 -3.32
N THR A 267 6.47 -21.67 -4.29
CA THR A 267 6.99 -22.72 -5.16
C THR A 267 7.67 -22.14 -6.40
N ASN A 268 7.29 -20.92 -6.78
CA ASN A 268 7.93 -20.11 -7.82
C ASN A 268 7.78 -18.63 -7.45
N ASP A 269 8.49 -17.76 -8.12
CA ASP A 269 8.48 -16.31 -7.83
C ASP A 269 7.43 -15.50 -8.63
N GLY A 270 6.56 -16.16 -9.39
CA GLY A 270 5.57 -15.50 -10.27
C GLY A 270 4.64 -14.54 -9.57
N ARG A 271 4.41 -14.70 -8.24
CA ARG A 271 3.65 -13.75 -7.42
C ARG A 271 4.38 -12.44 -7.13
N ILE A 272 5.72 -12.44 -7.21
CA ILE A 272 6.50 -11.19 -7.01
C ILE A 272 6.32 -10.33 -8.26
N SER A 273 5.63 -9.22 -8.09
CA SER A 273 5.25 -8.37 -9.21
C SER A 273 5.18 -6.90 -8.83
N CYS A 274 5.28 -6.02 -9.81
CA CYS A 274 5.05 -4.58 -9.64
C CYS A 274 4.41 -3.98 -10.89
N MET A 275 3.75 -2.85 -10.69
CA MET A 275 3.14 -2.02 -11.73
C MET A 275 3.96 -0.76 -11.95
N GLU A 276 4.34 -0.49 -13.19
CA GLU A 276 5.03 0.73 -13.58
C GLU A 276 4.12 1.60 -14.47
N ILE A 277 4.01 2.86 -14.14
CA ILE A 277 3.26 3.85 -14.92
C ILE A 277 4.24 4.84 -15.53
N THR A 278 4.24 4.94 -16.85
CA THR A 278 5.18 5.74 -17.64
C THR A 278 4.48 6.58 -18.72
N ASN A 279 5.27 7.25 -19.53
CA ASN A 279 4.82 8.00 -20.69
C ASN A 279 3.70 9.01 -20.36
N GLY A 280 3.92 9.82 -19.32
CA GLY A 280 2.95 10.83 -18.90
C GLY A 280 1.69 10.26 -18.24
N GLY A 281 1.76 9.05 -17.67
CA GLY A 281 0.60 8.38 -17.05
C GLY A 281 -0.23 7.53 -18.03
N ARG A 282 0.23 7.36 -19.27
CA ARG A 282 -0.53 6.71 -20.36
C ARG A 282 -0.20 5.24 -20.57
N LYS A 283 0.96 4.79 -20.10
CA LYS A 283 1.45 3.43 -20.32
C LYS A 283 1.64 2.72 -18.98
N VAL A 284 1.07 1.54 -18.88
CA VAL A 284 1.26 0.64 -17.74
C VAL A 284 2.07 -0.56 -18.21
N ASN A 285 3.17 -0.82 -17.51
CA ASN A 285 3.96 -2.04 -17.64
C ASN A 285 3.78 -2.85 -16.35
N ILE A 286 3.62 -4.16 -16.48
CA ILE A 286 3.57 -5.08 -15.35
C ILE A 286 4.79 -6.00 -15.44
N TYR A 287 5.55 -6.03 -14.36
CA TYR A 287 6.72 -6.89 -14.23
C TYR A 287 6.40 -8.03 -13.28
N HIS A 288 6.80 -9.24 -13.65
CA HIS A 288 6.76 -10.43 -12.82
C HIS A 288 8.15 -10.99 -12.69
N SER A 289 8.52 -11.49 -11.52
CA SER A 289 9.73 -12.28 -11.34
C SER A 289 9.56 -13.62 -12.04
N ASN A 290 10.59 -14.07 -12.70
CA ASN A 290 10.69 -15.43 -13.24
C ASN A 290 11.01 -16.41 -12.12
#